data_247c0980c7019382403952cbb98aec85
#
_entry.id   247c0980c7019382403952cbb98aec85
#
_cell.length_a   1.000
_cell.length_b   1.000
_cell.length_c   1.000
_cell.angle_alpha   90.00
_cell.angle_beta   90.00
_cell.angle_gamma   90.00
#
_symmetry.space_group_name_H-M   'P 1'
#
loop_
_entity.id
_entity.type
_entity.pdbx_description
1 polymer ?
#
loop_
_entity_poly.entity_id
_entity_poly.type
_entity_poly.pdbx_seq_one_letter_code
_entity_poly.pdbx_strand_id
1 'polypeptide(L)'
;MNETENQKENFRQRCAVLQDENASEGFTVPMEETATKKRGNKKTRIALVIALSLVLLAVIALGGVSVYYRSAFLPGTVINGYDCSGVSEAGAAEFLLGTAKSHTAQLRDEQGDAVVALPLESFVDTDGFTAALEEYFDAQHAEAGLFGWMTKGERSLETDVYTVSDTAAASELL
;
A
#
# COMPACT_ATOMS: atom_id res chain seq x y z
N MET A 1 -44.71 27.48 84.39
CA MET A 1 -43.63 27.78 83.41
C MET A 1 -43.64 26.65 82.43
N ASN A 2 -44.08 26.95 81.19
CA ASN A 2 -44.70 25.97 80.31
C ASN A 2 -43.67 25.13 79.52
N GLU A 3 -43.88 23.83 79.46
CA GLU A 3 -43.13 22.85 78.71
C GLU A 3 -42.87 23.27 77.25
N THR A 4 -43.77 24.05 76.69
CA THR A 4 -43.72 24.59 75.32
C THR A 4 -42.65 25.69 75.14
N GLU A 5 -42.29 26.43 76.17
CA GLU A 5 -41.16 27.40 76.04
C GLU A 5 -39.81 26.72 76.12
N ASN A 6 -39.72 25.69 76.93
CA ASN A 6 -38.48 24.92 77.04
C ASN A 6 -38.16 24.14 75.73
N GLN A 7 -39.19 23.70 75.05
CA GLN A 7 -39.01 23.07 73.70
C GLN A 7 -38.62 24.08 72.65
N LYS A 8 -39.10 25.31 72.69
CA LYS A 8 -38.70 26.35 71.75
C LYS A 8 -37.26 26.82 71.95
N GLU A 9 -36.81 26.92 73.18
CA GLU A 9 -35.44 27.26 73.47
C GLU A 9 -34.44 26.14 73.04
N ASN A 10 -34.82 24.89 73.30
CA ASN A 10 -34.00 23.74 72.88
C ASN A 10 -33.94 23.65 71.35
N PHE A 11 -34.98 23.97 70.63
CA PHE A 11 -34.97 24.00 69.17
C PHE A 11 -34.12 25.15 68.62
N ARG A 12 -34.16 26.34 69.23
CA ARG A 12 -33.35 27.49 68.87
C ARG A 12 -31.87 27.22 69.13
N GLN A 13 -31.49 26.57 70.24
CA GLN A 13 -30.12 26.19 70.52
C GLN A 13 -29.57 25.14 69.49
N ARG A 14 -30.41 24.16 69.12
CA ARG A 14 -30.03 23.18 68.15
C ARG A 14 -29.89 23.79 66.77
N CYS A 15 -30.68 24.75 66.38
CA CYS A 15 -30.51 25.44 65.08
C CYS A 15 -29.30 26.38 65.10
N ALA A 16 -29.00 27.02 66.23
CA ALA A 16 -27.79 27.84 66.32
C ALA A 16 -26.51 27.02 66.20
N VAL A 17 -26.45 25.83 66.84
CA VAL A 17 -25.33 24.91 66.73
C VAL A 17 -25.15 24.38 65.29
N LEU A 18 -26.24 24.13 64.58
CA LEU A 18 -26.16 23.70 63.17
C LEU A 18 -25.75 24.83 62.21
N GLN A 19 -25.91 26.09 62.60
CA GLN A 19 -25.46 27.23 61.79
C GLN A 19 -23.97 27.52 62.00
N ASP A 20 -23.43 27.29 63.22
CA ASP A 20 -22.00 27.49 63.50
C ASP A 20 -21.15 26.34 62.90
N GLU A 21 -21.70 25.13 62.85
CA GLU A 21 -20.99 23.99 62.27
C GLU A 21 -20.89 24.09 60.71
N ASN A 22 -21.83 24.82 60.08
CA ASN A 22 -21.82 25.00 58.63
C ASN A 22 -21.09 26.26 58.14
N ALA A 23 -20.55 27.08 59.08
CA ALA A 23 -19.81 28.30 58.75
C ALA A 23 -18.30 28.13 58.73
N SER A 24 -17.75 26.97 59.18
CA SER A 24 -16.32 26.74 59.23
C SER A 24 -15.76 25.64 58.29
N GLU A 25 -16.66 24.91 57.60
CA GLU A 25 -16.23 24.07 56.51
C GLU A 25 -16.70 24.71 55.19
N GLY A 26 -15.94 25.72 54.77
CA GLY A 26 -15.84 26.04 53.37
C GLY A 26 -15.44 24.74 52.66
N PHE A 27 -16.45 24.02 52.15
CA PHE A 27 -16.26 22.97 51.14
C PHE A 27 -15.65 23.66 49.92
N THR A 28 -14.37 23.98 50.02
CA THR A 28 -13.55 24.09 48.83
C THR A 28 -13.47 22.69 48.28
N VAL A 29 -14.37 22.39 47.31
CA VAL A 29 -14.11 21.35 46.34
C VAL A 29 -12.72 21.66 45.83
N PRO A 30 -11.69 20.84 46.06
CA PRO A 30 -10.48 20.94 45.28
C PRO A 30 -10.98 20.58 43.87
N MET A 31 -11.28 21.57 43.05
CA MET A 31 -11.04 21.41 41.64
C MET A 31 -9.56 21.11 41.56
N GLU A 32 -9.28 19.85 41.73
CA GLU A 32 -8.04 19.27 41.25
C GLU A 32 -8.08 19.45 39.76
N GLU A 33 -7.88 20.70 39.36
CA GLU A 33 -7.31 21.04 38.09
C GLU A 33 -5.97 20.31 38.06
N THR A 34 -6.05 19.01 37.74
CA THR A 34 -4.92 18.23 37.28
C THR A 34 -4.51 18.79 35.92
N ALA A 35 -4.26 20.08 35.87
CA ALA A 35 -3.25 20.63 35.01
C ALA A 35 -1.93 20.08 35.54
N THR A 36 -1.71 18.79 35.36
CA THR A 36 -0.37 18.24 35.32
C THR A 36 0.28 18.90 34.11
N LYS A 37 0.74 20.14 34.33
CA LYS A 37 1.75 20.78 33.52
C LYS A 37 3.00 19.91 33.70
N LYS A 38 2.97 18.75 33.03
CA LYS A 38 4.08 17.86 32.87
C LYS A 38 5.15 18.73 32.21
N ARG A 39 6.04 19.26 33.05
CA ARG A 39 7.25 19.97 32.64
C ARG A 39 8.04 18.96 31.82
N GLY A 40 7.63 18.83 30.52
CA GLY A 40 8.15 17.84 29.62
C GLY A 40 9.65 17.99 29.59
N ASN A 41 10.33 17.02 30.13
CA ASN A 41 11.78 16.94 30.22
C ASN A 41 12.29 17.27 28.80
N LYS A 42 13.20 18.22 28.66
CA LYS A 42 13.73 18.63 27.33
C LYS A 42 14.17 17.41 26.52
N LYS A 43 14.70 16.39 27.20
CA LYS A 43 15.07 15.10 26.61
C LYS A 43 13.89 14.36 26.01
N THR A 44 12.71 14.37 26.65
CA THR A 44 11.50 13.71 26.14
C THR A 44 10.95 14.44 24.90
N ARG A 45 11.02 15.77 24.86
CA ARG A 45 10.59 16.54 23.68
C ARG A 45 11.52 16.29 22.48
N ILE A 46 12.83 16.23 22.72
CA ILE A 46 13.81 15.91 21.67
C ILE A 46 13.59 14.49 21.15
N ALA A 47 13.41 13.52 22.03
CA ALA A 47 13.11 12.14 21.65
C ALA A 47 11.81 12.03 20.84
N LEU A 48 10.77 12.78 21.20
CA LEU A 48 9.50 12.80 20.47
C LEU A 48 9.66 13.44 19.08
N VAL A 49 10.43 14.52 18.95
CA VAL A 49 10.72 15.14 17.65
C VAL A 49 11.50 14.18 16.75
N ILE A 50 12.51 13.49 17.29
CA ILE A 50 13.26 12.48 16.53
C ILE A 50 12.35 11.33 16.09
N ALA A 51 11.52 10.81 16.99
CA ALA A 51 10.58 9.75 16.64
C ALA A 51 9.60 10.18 15.54
N LEU A 52 9.05 11.41 15.64
CA LEU A 52 8.14 11.95 14.65
C LEU A 52 8.82 12.15 13.30
N SER A 53 10.08 12.62 13.29
CA SER A 53 10.84 12.79 12.04
C SER A 53 11.15 11.45 11.38
N LEU A 54 11.45 10.40 12.15
CA LEU A 54 11.65 9.05 11.61
C LEU A 54 10.37 8.48 11.01
N VAL A 55 9.23 8.66 11.69
CA VAL A 55 7.93 8.25 11.15
C VAL A 55 7.61 8.99 9.84
N LEU A 56 7.85 10.30 9.81
CA LEU A 56 7.63 11.10 8.59
C LEU A 56 8.52 10.62 7.44
N LEU A 57 9.79 10.35 7.69
CA LEU A 57 10.70 9.79 6.69
C LEU A 57 10.24 8.42 6.19
N ALA A 58 9.77 7.56 7.09
CA ALA A 58 9.21 6.27 6.71
C ALA A 58 7.97 6.42 5.82
N VAL A 59 7.05 7.32 6.14
CA VAL A 59 5.85 7.59 5.33
C VAL A 59 6.23 8.12 3.94
N ILE A 60 7.21 9.02 3.84
CA ILE A 60 7.68 9.54 2.55
C ILE A 60 8.33 8.42 1.72
N ALA A 61 9.16 7.59 2.33
CA ALA A 61 9.81 6.47 1.66
C ALA A 61 8.80 5.45 1.13
N LEU A 62 7.86 5.02 1.99
CA LEU A 62 6.80 4.07 1.61
C LEU A 62 5.87 4.66 0.54
N GLY A 63 5.53 5.94 0.66
CA GLY A 63 4.73 6.65 -0.34
C GLY A 63 5.44 6.74 -1.68
N GLY A 64 6.72 7.05 -1.71
CA GLY A 64 7.54 7.11 -2.92
C GLY A 64 7.61 5.76 -3.65
N VAL A 65 7.85 4.68 -2.90
CA VAL A 65 7.86 3.32 -3.45
C VAL A 65 6.48 2.93 -4.00
N SER A 66 5.40 3.27 -3.29
CA SER A 66 4.03 2.98 -3.75
C SER A 66 3.68 3.73 -5.04
N VAL A 67 4.16 4.98 -5.20
CA VAL A 67 3.97 5.75 -6.44
C VAL A 67 4.77 5.15 -7.58
N TYR A 68 6.02 4.72 -7.33
CA TYR A 68 6.85 4.07 -8.33
C TYR A 68 6.19 2.81 -8.90
N TYR A 69 5.71 1.92 -8.03
CA TYR A 69 5.06 0.68 -8.46
C TYR A 69 3.66 0.87 -9.07
N ARG A 70 3.11 2.07 -9.10
CA ARG A 70 1.90 2.35 -9.89
C ARG A 70 2.14 2.37 -11.40
N SER A 71 3.37 2.60 -11.82
CA SER A 71 3.76 2.69 -13.23
C SER A 71 4.72 1.56 -13.65
N ALA A 72 4.92 0.56 -12.77
CA ALA A 72 5.82 -0.54 -13.01
C ALA A 72 5.22 -1.85 -12.50
N PHE A 73 5.62 -2.96 -13.10
CA PHE A 73 5.22 -4.29 -12.65
C PHE A 73 5.67 -4.55 -11.22
N LEU A 74 4.82 -5.25 -10.46
CA LEU A 74 5.11 -5.57 -9.07
C LEU A 74 6.28 -6.56 -8.94
N PRO A 75 6.97 -6.59 -7.78
CA PRO A 75 8.07 -7.53 -7.55
C PRO A 75 7.62 -9.00 -7.71
N GLY A 76 8.43 -9.79 -8.36
CA GLY A 76 8.15 -11.19 -8.66
C GLY A 76 7.30 -11.41 -9.90
N THR A 77 7.14 -10.40 -10.76
CA THR A 77 6.44 -10.53 -12.03
C THR A 77 7.36 -11.12 -13.10
N VAL A 78 6.96 -12.24 -13.65
CA VAL A 78 7.65 -12.94 -14.75
C VAL A 78 6.70 -13.02 -15.94
N ILE A 79 7.14 -12.57 -17.12
CA ILE A 79 6.36 -12.58 -18.35
C ILE A 79 7.12 -13.39 -19.40
N ASN A 80 6.50 -14.47 -19.89
CA ASN A 80 7.12 -15.40 -20.83
C ASN A 80 8.53 -15.85 -20.39
N GLY A 81 8.73 -16.06 -19.07
CA GLY A 81 9.99 -16.49 -18.49
C GLY A 81 11.01 -15.38 -18.20
N TYR A 82 10.70 -14.13 -18.52
CA TYR A 82 11.57 -12.97 -18.23
C TYR A 82 11.11 -12.23 -16.98
N ASP A 83 12.05 -11.89 -16.11
CA ASP A 83 11.76 -11.08 -14.92
C ASP A 83 11.51 -9.61 -15.32
N CYS A 84 10.27 -9.17 -15.17
CA CYS A 84 9.82 -7.81 -15.46
C CYS A 84 9.56 -7.00 -14.18
N SER A 85 10.05 -7.45 -13.03
CA SER A 85 9.87 -6.76 -11.74
C SER A 85 10.40 -5.34 -11.79
N GLY A 86 9.55 -4.36 -11.46
CA GLY A 86 9.93 -2.95 -11.44
C GLY A 86 10.15 -2.32 -12.83
N VAL A 87 9.86 -3.03 -13.91
CA VAL A 87 9.89 -2.50 -15.26
C VAL A 87 8.54 -1.89 -15.61
N SER A 88 8.51 -0.78 -16.33
CA SER A 88 7.26 -0.20 -16.82
C SER A 88 6.64 -1.11 -17.88
N GLU A 89 5.32 -1.03 -18.03
CA GLU A 89 4.57 -1.77 -19.04
C GLU A 89 5.17 -1.57 -20.45
N ALA A 90 5.37 -0.31 -20.84
CA ALA A 90 5.97 0.02 -22.15
C ALA A 90 7.39 -0.54 -22.30
N GLY A 91 8.21 -0.49 -21.24
CA GLY A 91 9.57 -1.05 -21.26
C GLY A 91 9.58 -2.58 -21.38
N ALA A 92 8.65 -3.26 -20.72
CA ALA A 92 8.49 -4.70 -20.83
C ALA A 92 8.03 -5.10 -22.24
N ALA A 93 7.03 -4.37 -22.79
CA ALA A 93 6.56 -4.59 -24.15
C ALA A 93 7.70 -4.42 -25.18
N GLU A 94 8.43 -3.31 -25.10
CA GLU A 94 9.55 -3.05 -26.02
C GLU A 94 10.62 -4.15 -25.96
N PHE A 95 11.02 -4.54 -24.73
CA PHE A 95 12.02 -5.58 -24.53
C PHE A 95 11.58 -6.95 -25.07
N LEU A 96 10.37 -7.38 -24.70
CA LEU A 96 9.85 -8.70 -25.07
C LEU A 96 9.55 -8.80 -26.57
N LEU A 97 8.93 -7.78 -27.16
CA LEU A 97 8.70 -7.71 -28.59
C LEU A 97 9.99 -7.61 -29.39
N GLY A 98 10.97 -6.84 -28.90
CA GLY A 98 12.30 -6.79 -29.52
C GLY A 98 13.01 -8.14 -29.49
N THR A 99 12.91 -8.86 -28.37
CA THR A 99 13.44 -10.21 -28.24
C THR A 99 12.73 -11.17 -29.21
N ALA A 100 11.40 -11.14 -29.26
CA ALA A 100 10.59 -11.99 -30.14
C ALA A 100 10.93 -11.76 -31.63
N LYS A 101 11.07 -10.52 -32.06
CA LYS A 101 11.43 -10.15 -33.43
C LYS A 101 12.84 -10.61 -33.83
N SER A 102 13.73 -10.75 -32.87
CA SER A 102 15.11 -11.22 -33.13
C SER A 102 15.24 -12.74 -33.31
N HIS A 103 14.19 -13.49 -32.98
CA HIS A 103 14.19 -14.94 -33.11
C HIS A 103 14.02 -15.39 -34.58
N THR A 104 14.69 -16.50 -34.89
CA THR A 104 14.61 -17.16 -36.20
C THR A 104 14.25 -18.62 -35.98
N ALA A 105 13.17 -19.05 -36.61
CA ALA A 105 12.81 -20.47 -36.64
C ALA A 105 13.62 -21.20 -37.72
N GLN A 106 14.13 -22.37 -37.37
CA GLN A 106 14.80 -23.25 -38.34
C GLN A 106 13.88 -24.43 -38.64
N LEU A 107 13.43 -24.51 -39.87
CA LEU A 107 12.79 -25.70 -40.38
C LEU A 107 13.89 -26.75 -40.74
N ARG A 108 13.71 -27.96 -40.22
CA ARG A 108 14.60 -29.10 -40.47
C ARG A 108 13.88 -30.16 -41.27
N ASP A 109 14.62 -30.83 -42.14
CA ASP A 109 14.09 -31.98 -42.85
C ASP A 109 14.02 -33.22 -41.95
N GLU A 110 13.54 -34.34 -42.52
CA GLU A 110 13.45 -35.63 -41.80
C GLU A 110 14.83 -36.18 -41.39
N GLN A 111 15.90 -35.71 -42.00
CA GLN A 111 17.28 -36.07 -41.72
C GLN A 111 17.89 -35.19 -40.64
N GLY A 112 17.18 -34.10 -40.25
CA GLY A 112 17.60 -33.14 -39.22
C GLY A 112 18.47 -32.00 -39.74
N ASP A 113 18.65 -31.89 -41.06
CA ASP A 113 19.39 -30.79 -41.67
C ASP A 113 18.50 -29.51 -41.76
N ALA A 114 19.11 -28.36 -41.53
CA ALA A 114 18.39 -27.08 -41.60
C ALA A 114 18.13 -26.73 -43.08
N VAL A 115 16.83 -26.69 -43.43
CA VAL A 115 16.43 -26.42 -44.84
C VAL A 115 16.12 -24.92 -45.01
N VAL A 116 15.45 -24.30 -44.08
CA VAL A 116 15.05 -22.90 -44.16
C VAL A 116 15.16 -22.24 -42.80
N ALA A 117 15.68 -21.01 -42.77
CA ALA A 117 15.66 -20.13 -41.61
C ALA A 117 14.58 -19.05 -41.85
N LEU A 118 13.54 -19.03 -41.02
CA LEU A 118 12.46 -18.07 -41.12
C LEU A 118 12.61 -17.03 -40.00
N PRO A 119 12.75 -15.74 -40.33
CA PRO A 119 12.71 -14.68 -39.35
C PRO A 119 11.27 -14.61 -38.80
N LEU A 120 11.13 -14.63 -37.48
CA LEU A 120 9.81 -14.61 -36.83
C LEU A 120 9.22 -13.21 -36.71
N GLU A 121 9.89 -12.17 -37.18
CA GLU A 121 9.43 -10.79 -37.12
C GLU A 121 8.03 -10.58 -37.72
N SER A 122 7.76 -11.22 -38.86
CA SER A 122 6.48 -11.13 -39.57
C SER A 122 5.30 -11.80 -38.84
N PHE A 123 5.60 -12.67 -37.88
CA PHE A 123 4.61 -13.43 -37.12
C PHE A 123 4.35 -12.85 -35.72
N VAL A 124 5.02 -11.76 -35.34
CA VAL A 124 4.84 -11.13 -34.05
C VAL A 124 3.53 -10.36 -34.03
N ASP A 125 2.63 -10.77 -33.14
CA ASP A 125 1.38 -10.04 -32.87
C ASP A 125 1.66 -8.95 -31.83
N THR A 126 2.04 -7.79 -32.31
CA THR A 126 2.36 -6.64 -31.45
C THR A 126 1.14 -6.14 -30.71
N ASP A 127 -0.02 -6.07 -31.37
CA ASP A 127 -1.23 -5.48 -30.81
C ASP A 127 -1.88 -6.42 -29.78
N GLY A 128 -2.00 -7.70 -30.10
CA GLY A 128 -2.54 -8.70 -29.18
C GLY A 128 -1.66 -8.87 -27.94
N PHE A 129 -0.35 -8.91 -28.13
CA PHE A 129 0.58 -9.01 -27.01
C PHE A 129 0.52 -7.77 -26.09
N THR A 130 0.49 -6.57 -26.67
CA THR A 130 0.42 -5.34 -25.88
C THR A 130 -0.89 -5.25 -25.10
N ALA A 131 -2.02 -5.62 -25.72
CA ALA A 131 -3.31 -5.65 -25.05
C ALA A 131 -3.35 -6.65 -23.87
N ALA A 132 -2.77 -7.84 -24.06
CA ALA A 132 -2.67 -8.83 -22.98
C ALA A 132 -1.78 -8.34 -21.83
N LEU A 133 -0.73 -7.60 -22.15
CA LEU A 133 0.18 -7.02 -21.15
C LEU A 133 -0.50 -5.93 -20.33
N GLU A 134 -1.28 -5.04 -21.00
CA GLU A 134 -2.08 -3.98 -20.37
C GLU A 134 -3.14 -4.58 -19.43
N GLU A 135 -3.89 -5.57 -19.90
CA GLU A 135 -4.89 -6.25 -19.07
C GLU A 135 -4.27 -6.89 -17.83
N TYR A 136 -3.14 -7.55 -17.98
CA TYR A 136 -2.41 -8.16 -16.86
C TYR A 136 -1.86 -7.12 -15.89
N PHE A 137 -1.33 -6.02 -16.40
CA PHE A 137 -0.82 -4.91 -15.60
C PHE A 137 -1.93 -4.30 -14.73
N ASP A 138 -3.08 -4.02 -15.33
CA ASP A 138 -4.23 -3.46 -14.64
C ASP A 138 -4.81 -4.44 -13.60
N ALA A 139 -4.95 -5.71 -13.95
CA ALA A 139 -5.41 -6.74 -13.02
C ALA A 139 -4.49 -6.87 -11.81
N GLN A 140 -3.17 -6.88 -12.02
CA GLN A 140 -2.17 -6.95 -10.97
C GLN A 140 -2.28 -5.79 -9.98
N HIS A 141 -2.53 -4.57 -10.49
CA HIS A 141 -2.67 -3.37 -9.66
C HIS A 141 -4.02 -3.29 -8.94
N ALA A 142 -5.08 -3.79 -9.55
CA ALA A 142 -6.41 -3.86 -8.95
C ALA A 142 -6.42 -4.81 -7.74
N GLU A 143 -5.76 -5.95 -7.84
CA GLU A 143 -5.69 -6.95 -6.77
C GLU A 143 -4.75 -6.54 -5.63
N ALA A 144 -3.61 -5.98 -5.97
CA ALA A 144 -2.54 -5.72 -5.02
C ALA A 144 -2.73 -4.45 -4.18
N GLY A 145 -3.51 -3.48 -4.66
CA GLY A 145 -3.72 -2.20 -4.00
C GLY A 145 -2.43 -1.40 -3.76
N LEU A 146 -2.48 -0.47 -2.80
CA LEU A 146 -1.36 0.45 -2.53
C LEU A 146 -0.08 -0.25 -1.99
N PHE A 147 -0.20 -1.44 -1.43
CA PHE A 147 0.90 -2.15 -0.77
C PHE A 147 1.25 -3.47 -1.46
N GLY A 148 0.78 -3.67 -2.69
CA GLY A 148 1.04 -4.88 -3.46
C GLY A 148 2.52 -5.21 -3.65
N TRP A 149 3.37 -4.20 -3.68
CA TRP A 149 4.82 -4.35 -3.76
C TRP A 149 5.45 -5.00 -2.51
N MET A 150 4.73 -5.02 -1.36
CA MET A 150 5.17 -5.70 -0.14
C MET A 150 4.83 -7.20 -0.14
N THR A 151 3.90 -7.62 -0.98
CA THR A 151 3.49 -9.02 -1.06
C THR A 151 4.44 -9.78 -1.97
N LYS A 152 5.19 -10.72 -1.39
CA LYS A 152 6.00 -11.66 -2.16
C LYS A 152 5.07 -12.73 -2.74
N GLY A 153 4.84 -12.68 -4.05
CA GLY A 153 4.11 -13.69 -4.78
C GLY A 153 4.78 -13.89 -6.13
N GLU A 154 4.90 -15.13 -6.59
CA GLU A 154 5.21 -15.37 -7.99
C GLU A 154 4.00 -14.96 -8.81
N ARG A 155 4.20 -14.03 -9.71
CA ARG A 155 3.22 -13.53 -10.66
C ARG A 155 3.74 -13.85 -12.04
N SER A 156 3.12 -14.80 -12.71
CA SER A 156 3.56 -15.19 -14.06
C SER A 156 2.43 -14.93 -15.07
N LEU A 157 2.82 -14.38 -16.19
CA LEU A 157 2.01 -14.28 -17.40
C LEU A 157 2.70 -15.07 -18.50
N GLU A 158 2.01 -16.03 -19.04
CA GLU A 158 2.38 -16.68 -20.28
C GLU A 158 1.36 -16.26 -21.35
N THR A 159 1.82 -15.58 -22.37
CA THR A 159 0.95 -15.13 -23.46
C THR A 159 1.65 -15.35 -24.81
N ASP A 160 0.86 -15.64 -25.82
CA ASP A 160 1.36 -15.84 -27.16
C ASP A 160 1.85 -14.52 -27.75
N VAL A 161 3.11 -14.51 -28.21
CA VAL A 161 3.73 -13.36 -28.89
C VAL A 161 3.60 -13.50 -30.39
N TYR A 162 3.36 -14.72 -30.88
CA TYR A 162 3.30 -15.03 -32.31
C TYR A 162 1.90 -15.47 -32.70
N THR A 163 1.37 -14.87 -33.75
CA THR A 163 0.17 -15.35 -34.41
C THR A 163 0.53 -15.93 -35.76
N VAL A 164 0.08 -17.16 -36.02
CA VAL A 164 0.16 -17.77 -37.34
C VAL A 164 -1.14 -17.47 -38.05
N SER A 165 -1.17 -16.40 -38.82
CA SER A 165 -2.29 -16.22 -39.77
C SER A 165 -2.05 -17.11 -40.99
N ASP A 166 -3.07 -17.86 -41.42
CA ASP A 166 -3.00 -18.74 -42.60
C ASP A 166 -2.53 -18.02 -43.89
N THR A 167 -2.69 -16.69 -43.91
CA THR A 167 -2.24 -15.86 -45.05
C THR A 167 -0.76 -15.52 -44.99
N ALA A 168 -0.14 -15.36 -43.79
CA ALA A 168 1.26 -15.08 -43.67
C ALA A 168 2.10 -16.35 -43.96
N ALA A 169 1.67 -17.49 -43.45
CA ALA A 169 2.34 -18.78 -43.72
C ALA A 169 2.34 -19.14 -45.23
N ALA A 170 1.28 -18.76 -45.94
CA ALA A 170 1.17 -19.04 -47.38
C ALA A 170 2.03 -18.11 -48.25
N SER A 171 2.34 -16.89 -47.81
CA SER A 171 3.14 -15.93 -48.60
C SER A 171 4.63 -16.12 -48.45
N GLU A 172 5.11 -16.74 -47.38
CA GLU A 172 6.55 -17.00 -47.14
C GLU A 172 7.01 -18.36 -47.72
N LEU A 173 6.08 -19.23 -48.07
CA LEU A 173 6.38 -20.55 -48.62
C LEU A 173 6.29 -20.61 -50.17
N LEU A 174 5.94 -19.51 -50.84
CA LEU A 174 5.87 -19.36 -52.30
C LEU A 174 7.01 -18.49 -52.83
#